data_f53196108ea2bb325f20e44773dea904
#
_entry.id   f53196108ea2bb325f20e44773dea904
#
_cell.length_a   1.000
_cell.length_b   1.000
_cell.length_c   1.000
_cell.angle_alpha   90.00
_cell.angle_beta   90.00
_cell.angle_gamma   90.00
#
_symmetry.space_group_name_H-M   'P 1'
#
loop_
_entity.id
_entity.type
_entity.pdbx_description
1 polymer ?
#
loop_
_entity_poly.entity_id
_entity_poly.type
_entity_poly.pdbx_seq_one_letter_code
_entity_poly.pdbx_strand_id
1 'polypeptide(L)'
;MTLKPANYKHRSTKGTSLTGGNGMGYVYAEIELTNEDDVALHYRGMLSENDIKKVKCNALVDSGAWDLVINEEVQQQLNLRFLERRTVKMADETLMELDVVGPIQVRFENKRTIVEAVILPGTSEVLLGAYPMEGLDVMIDPKGERLLVNPPWPNNPKAYIRSVKQVSLSI
;
A
#
# COMPACT_ATOMS: atom_id res chain seq x y z
N MET A 1 30.73 22.68 -1.22
CA MET A 1 31.16 21.28 -1.38
C MET A 1 29.92 20.46 -1.69
N THR A 2 29.72 20.17 -2.99
CA THR A 2 28.47 19.62 -3.53
C THR A 2 28.60 18.10 -3.56
N LEU A 3 27.81 17.40 -2.73
CA LEU A 3 27.75 15.94 -2.76
C LEU A 3 26.88 15.49 -3.95
N LYS A 4 27.48 14.76 -4.87
CA LYS A 4 26.79 14.13 -5.99
C LYS A 4 25.94 12.96 -5.49
N PRO A 5 24.72 12.76 -6.00
CA PRO A 5 23.92 11.58 -5.68
C PRO A 5 24.55 10.31 -6.28
N ALA A 6 24.54 9.24 -5.51
CA ALA A 6 25.02 7.94 -5.93
C ALA A 6 24.12 7.38 -7.04
N ASN A 7 24.73 7.09 -8.19
CA ASN A 7 24.09 6.42 -9.32
C ASN A 7 23.72 4.98 -8.97
N TYR A 8 22.46 4.73 -8.73
CA TYR A 8 21.92 3.37 -8.70
C TYR A 8 21.67 2.91 -10.14
N LYS A 9 22.60 2.13 -10.67
CA LYS A 9 22.46 1.56 -12.02
C LYS A 9 21.44 0.42 -11.99
N HIS A 10 20.32 0.62 -12.65
CA HIS A 10 19.42 -0.43 -13.08
C HIS A 10 20.20 -1.48 -13.88
N ARG A 11 20.31 -2.66 -13.36
CA ARG A 11 20.78 -3.84 -14.10
C ARG A 11 19.58 -4.71 -14.44
N SER A 12 19.02 -4.46 -15.63
CA SER A 12 18.13 -5.42 -16.29
C SER A 12 18.95 -6.66 -16.63
N THR A 13 18.68 -7.78 -16.00
CA THR A 13 19.17 -9.08 -16.44
C THR A 13 18.00 -10.01 -16.66
N LYS A 14 17.75 -10.28 -17.95
CA LYS A 14 17.02 -11.45 -18.41
C LYS A 14 17.70 -12.72 -17.86
N GLY A 15 16.85 -13.66 -17.49
CA GLY A 15 17.14 -14.87 -16.77
C GLY A 15 18.36 -15.67 -17.20
N THR A 16 18.97 -16.26 -16.19
CA THR A 16 19.57 -17.59 -16.29
C THR A 16 19.47 -18.22 -14.91
N SER A 17 18.81 -19.36 -14.84
CA SER A 17 18.73 -20.27 -13.72
C SER A 17 20.13 -20.72 -13.30
N LEU A 18 20.51 -20.48 -12.03
CA LEU A 18 21.52 -21.26 -11.33
C LEU A 18 21.15 -21.40 -9.85
N THR A 19 20.71 -22.58 -9.52
CA THR A 19 20.86 -23.36 -8.28
C THR A 19 21.27 -22.67 -6.98
N GLY A 20 20.41 -22.83 -5.96
CA GLY A 20 20.84 -23.05 -4.59
C GLY A 20 21.02 -21.80 -3.73
N GLY A 21 19.93 -21.29 -3.16
CA GLY A 21 19.92 -20.34 -2.06
C GLY A 21 18.49 -19.98 -1.73
N ASN A 22 18.03 -20.26 -0.51
CA ASN A 22 16.72 -19.85 -0.01
C ASN A 22 16.66 -18.31 0.14
N GLY A 23 16.67 -17.58 -0.98
CA GLY A 23 16.26 -16.20 -1.02
C GLY A 23 14.76 -16.17 -1.24
N MET A 24 13.97 -15.66 -0.29
CA MET A 24 12.58 -15.29 -0.57
C MET A 24 12.59 -14.29 -1.72
N GLY A 25 11.97 -14.66 -2.85
CA GLY A 25 11.81 -13.78 -3.99
C GLY A 25 10.96 -12.56 -3.59
N TYR A 26 11.20 -11.42 -4.24
CA TYR A 26 10.36 -10.25 -4.07
C TYR A 26 8.97 -10.52 -4.65
N VAL A 27 7.94 -10.19 -3.88
CA VAL A 27 6.55 -10.28 -4.32
C VAL A 27 6.10 -8.90 -4.77
N TYR A 28 5.58 -8.81 -5.98
CA TYR A 28 4.97 -7.58 -6.50
C TYR A 28 3.49 -7.81 -6.76
N ALA A 29 2.70 -6.75 -6.57
CA ALA A 29 1.27 -6.77 -6.83
C ALA A 29 0.87 -5.51 -7.59
N GLU A 30 0.09 -5.67 -8.67
CA GLU A 30 -0.55 -4.54 -9.33
C GLU A 30 -1.71 -4.06 -8.47
N ILE A 31 -1.63 -2.81 -8.02
CA ILE A 31 -2.65 -2.13 -7.23
C ILE A 31 -3.13 -0.86 -7.91
N GLU A 32 -4.36 -0.47 -7.62
CA GLU A 32 -4.89 0.83 -7.99
C GLU A 32 -4.99 1.71 -6.75
N LEU A 33 -4.42 2.89 -6.82
CA LEU A 33 -4.51 3.94 -5.82
C LEU A 33 -5.45 5.03 -6.30
N THR A 34 -6.37 5.47 -5.46
CA THR A 34 -7.35 6.51 -5.78
C THR A 34 -7.35 7.56 -4.68
N ASN A 35 -7.41 8.85 -5.05
CA ASN A 35 -7.64 9.91 -4.09
C ASN A 35 -9.05 9.81 -3.53
N GLU A 36 -9.18 9.50 -2.23
CA GLU A 36 -10.49 9.27 -1.59
C GLU A 36 -11.24 10.59 -1.35
N ASP A 37 -10.56 11.72 -1.22
CA ASP A 37 -11.22 13.04 -1.17
C ASP A 37 -11.95 13.33 -2.50
N ASP A 38 -11.34 12.96 -3.65
CA ASP A 38 -11.98 13.09 -4.96
C ASP A 38 -13.23 12.20 -5.07
N VAL A 39 -13.14 10.96 -4.56
CA VAL A 39 -14.29 10.04 -4.51
C VAL A 39 -15.42 10.63 -3.67
N ALA A 40 -15.10 11.19 -2.51
CA ALA A 40 -16.09 11.84 -1.65
C ALA A 40 -16.74 13.06 -2.32
N LEU A 41 -15.96 13.88 -3.04
CA LEU A 41 -16.47 15.02 -3.82
C LEU A 41 -17.38 14.56 -4.97
N HIS A 42 -17.03 13.49 -5.64
CA HIS A 42 -17.85 12.89 -6.69
C HIS A 42 -19.22 12.44 -6.13
N TYR A 43 -19.26 11.72 -5.03
CA TYR A 43 -20.51 11.28 -4.39
C TYR A 43 -21.39 12.43 -3.94
N ARG A 44 -20.80 13.60 -3.65
CA ARG A 44 -21.52 14.84 -3.32
C ARG A 44 -21.94 15.65 -4.54
N GLY A 45 -21.66 15.18 -5.75
CA GLY A 45 -21.97 15.87 -7.00
C GLY A 45 -21.08 17.09 -7.29
N MET A 46 -19.92 17.21 -6.63
CA MET A 46 -18.98 18.32 -6.77
C MET A 46 -17.83 18.02 -7.73
N LEU A 47 -17.64 16.77 -8.12
CA LEU A 47 -16.56 16.33 -9.02
C LEU A 47 -17.10 15.33 -10.03
N SER A 48 -16.69 15.44 -11.28
CA SER A 48 -16.97 14.42 -12.30
C SER A 48 -16.20 13.12 -12.01
N GLU A 49 -16.79 11.99 -12.34
CA GLU A 49 -16.10 10.69 -12.19
C GLU A 49 -14.76 10.64 -12.94
N ASN A 50 -14.70 11.29 -14.10
CA ASN A 50 -13.49 11.34 -14.93
C ASN A 50 -12.37 12.19 -14.30
N ASP A 51 -12.69 13.05 -13.34
CA ASP A 51 -11.72 13.92 -12.67
C ASP A 51 -11.16 13.28 -11.38
N ILE A 52 -11.70 12.13 -10.95
CA ILE A 52 -11.15 11.36 -9.83
C ILE A 52 -9.75 10.89 -10.19
N LYS A 53 -8.76 11.31 -9.41
CA LYS A 53 -7.36 10.95 -9.64
C LYS A 53 -7.08 9.52 -9.21
N LYS A 54 -6.53 8.74 -10.14
CA LYS A 54 -6.21 7.32 -9.96
C LYS A 54 -4.86 7.01 -10.58
N VAL A 55 -4.13 6.09 -9.95
CA VAL A 55 -2.84 5.58 -10.45
C VAL A 55 -2.83 4.06 -10.28
N LYS A 56 -2.49 3.34 -11.34
CA LYS A 56 -2.14 1.93 -11.27
C LYS A 56 -0.63 1.80 -11.18
N CYS A 57 -0.16 1.03 -10.23
CA CYS A 57 1.25 0.79 -10.03
C CYS A 57 1.52 -0.64 -9.60
N ASN A 58 2.75 -1.09 -9.87
CA ASN A 58 3.24 -2.35 -9.37
C ASN A 58 3.95 -2.10 -8.05
N ALA A 59 3.35 -2.51 -6.94
CA ALA A 59 3.88 -2.29 -5.60
C ALA A 59 4.68 -3.49 -5.11
N LEU A 60 5.81 -3.23 -4.48
CA LEU A 60 6.54 -4.24 -3.72
C LEU A 60 5.76 -4.57 -2.46
N VAL A 61 5.43 -5.85 -2.28
CA VAL A 61 4.76 -6.36 -1.08
C VAL A 61 5.80 -6.56 0.02
N ASP A 62 5.72 -5.75 1.07
CA ASP A 62 6.69 -5.75 2.16
C ASP A 62 5.99 -5.83 3.53
N SER A 63 5.96 -7.03 4.11
CA SER A 63 5.40 -7.23 5.46
C SER A 63 6.28 -6.64 6.57
N GLY A 64 7.51 -6.23 6.27
CA GLY A 64 8.38 -5.51 7.20
C GLY A 64 8.07 -4.02 7.28
N ALA A 65 7.45 -3.44 6.26
CA ALA A 65 6.91 -2.09 6.30
C ALA A 65 5.50 -2.10 6.93
N TRP A 66 5.17 -1.08 7.73
CA TRP A 66 3.83 -0.96 8.31
C TRP A 66 2.86 -0.28 7.36
N ASP A 67 3.25 0.88 6.85
CA ASP A 67 2.40 1.76 6.06
C ASP A 67 2.42 1.43 4.56
N LEU A 68 1.50 2.04 3.82
CA LEU A 68 1.67 2.26 2.39
C LEU A 68 2.76 3.33 2.20
N VAL A 69 3.78 3.02 1.42
CA VAL A 69 4.83 3.99 1.05
C VAL A 69 4.70 4.33 -0.42
N ILE A 70 4.65 5.61 -0.72
CA ILE A 70 4.58 6.12 -2.10
C ILE A 70 5.77 7.04 -2.40
N ASN A 71 6.07 7.20 -3.68
CA ASN A 71 7.04 8.16 -4.14
C ASN A 71 6.40 9.51 -4.47
N GLU A 72 7.24 10.51 -4.76
CA GLU A 72 6.80 11.86 -5.07
C GLU A 72 5.98 11.94 -6.37
N GLU A 73 6.26 11.07 -7.35
CA GLU A 73 5.53 11.02 -8.62
C GLU A 73 4.08 10.58 -8.39
N VAL A 74 3.85 9.51 -7.64
CA VAL A 74 2.51 9.03 -7.27
C VAL A 74 1.77 10.10 -6.47
N GLN A 75 2.45 10.76 -5.52
CA GLN A 75 1.88 11.87 -4.77
C GLN A 75 1.39 12.98 -5.69
N GLN A 76 2.19 13.40 -6.66
CA GLN A 76 1.81 14.46 -7.59
C GLN A 76 0.64 14.06 -8.49
N GLN A 77 0.64 12.84 -9.02
CA GLN A 77 -0.44 12.34 -9.86
C GLN A 77 -1.77 12.25 -9.11
N LEU A 78 -1.74 11.81 -7.87
CA LEU A 78 -2.92 11.68 -7.03
C LEU A 78 -3.35 13.01 -6.38
N ASN A 79 -2.46 14.00 -6.30
CA ASN A 79 -2.69 15.30 -5.64
C ASN A 79 -3.28 15.13 -4.23
N LEU A 80 -2.62 14.31 -3.42
CA LEU A 80 -3.09 13.97 -2.09
C LEU A 80 -2.89 15.11 -1.11
N ARG A 81 -3.79 15.21 -0.15
CA ARG A 81 -3.72 16.19 0.92
C ARG A 81 -2.65 15.80 1.93
N PHE A 82 -1.83 16.78 2.34
CA PHE A 82 -0.93 16.64 3.50
C PHE A 82 -1.77 16.45 4.78
N LEU A 83 -1.38 15.49 5.60
CA LEU A 83 -2.04 15.18 6.87
C LEU A 83 -1.16 15.57 8.06
N GLU A 84 0.05 15.04 8.11
CA GLU A 84 0.99 15.26 9.21
C GLU A 84 2.43 14.98 8.78
N ARG A 85 3.38 15.31 9.65
CA ARG A 85 4.76 14.87 9.55
C ARG A 85 5.01 13.82 10.62
N ARG A 86 5.65 12.71 10.23
CA ARG A 86 5.87 11.57 11.12
C ARG A 86 7.33 11.17 11.12
N THR A 87 7.88 10.92 12.32
CA THR A 87 9.22 10.33 12.44
C THR A 87 9.11 8.84 12.18
N VAL A 88 9.82 8.36 11.16
CA VAL A 88 9.85 6.95 10.77
C VAL A 88 11.25 6.39 11.00
N LYS A 89 11.32 5.22 11.60
CA LYS A 89 12.58 4.48 11.75
C LYS A 89 12.81 3.66 10.48
N MET A 90 13.92 3.93 9.80
CA MET A 90 14.31 3.23 8.59
C MET A 90 14.96 1.86 8.90
N ALA A 91 15.11 1.02 7.88
CA ALA A 91 15.74 -0.30 8.03
C ALA A 91 17.20 -0.27 8.52
N ASP A 92 17.93 0.82 8.25
CA ASP A 92 19.28 1.09 8.73
C ASP A 92 19.32 1.74 10.12
N GLU A 93 18.17 1.75 10.82
CA GLU A 93 17.97 2.36 12.16
C GLU A 93 18.00 3.90 12.19
N THR A 94 18.21 4.58 11.07
CA THR A 94 18.11 6.04 11.02
C THR A 94 16.65 6.49 11.20
N LEU A 95 16.49 7.69 11.79
CA LEU A 95 15.20 8.34 11.92
C LEU A 95 15.06 9.40 10.85
N MET A 96 13.95 9.35 10.13
CA MET A 96 13.59 10.36 9.12
C MET A 96 12.23 10.96 9.44
N GLU A 97 12.11 12.26 9.24
CA GLU A 97 10.82 12.93 9.24
C GLU A 97 10.25 12.89 7.82
N LEU A 98 9.11 12.22 7.66
CA LEU A 98 8.44 12.02 6.38
C LEU A 98 7.03 12.60 6.42
N ASP A 99 6.58 13.09 5.27
CA ASP A 99 5.22 13.59 5.12
C ASP A 99 4.25 12.42 4.97
N VAL A 100 3.15 12.49 5.68
CA VAL A 100 2.00 11.59 5.59
C VAL A 100 0.90 12.29 4.83
N VAL A 101 0.36 11.59 3.84
CA VAL A 101 -0.67 12.11 2.93
C VAL A 101 -1.84 11.15 2.80
N GLY A 102 -2.96 11.64 2.34
CA GLY A 102 -4.17 10.83 2.14
C GLY A 102 -5.44 11.64 2.32
N PRO A 103 -6.58 10.96 2.47
CA PRO A 103 -6.78 9.50 2.44
C PRO A 103 -6.66 8.90 1.03
N ILE A 104 -6.21 7.64 0.96
CA ILE A 104 -6.01 6.91 -0.28
C ILE A 104 -6.84 5.64 -0.24
N GLN A 105 -7.66 5.40 -1.26
CA GLN A 105 -8.26 4.10 -1.49
C GLN A 105 -7.24 3.22 -2.22
N VAL A 106 -6.90 2.09 -1.64
CA VAL A 106 -6.08 1.04 -2.24
C VAL A 106 -7.01 -0.08 -2.71
N ARG A 107 -6.87 -0.49 -3.96
CA ARG A 107 -7.60 -1.61 -4.53
C ARG A 107 -6.63 -2.67 -5.04
N PHE A 108 -6.92 -3.91 -4.68
CA PHE A 108 -6.28 -5.09 -5.23
C PHE A 108 -7.37 -6.11 -5.60
N GLU A 109 -7.46 -6.48 -6.88
CA GLU A 109 -8.55 -7.31 -7.40
C GLU A 109 -9.93 -6.78 -6.97
N ASN A 110 -10.72 -7.61 -6.28
CA ASN A 110 -12.07 -7.26 -5.77
C ASN A 110 -12.06 -6.66 -4.35
N LYS A 111 -10.88 -6.46 -3.75
CA LYS A 111 -10.73 -5.91 -2.41
C LYS A 111 -10.33 -4.45 -2.43
N ARG A 112 -10.76 -3.71 -1.43
CA ARG A 112 -10.37 -2.31 -1.24
C ARG A 112 -10.22 -1.98 0.24
N THR A 113 -9.34 -1.04 0.52
CA THR A 113 -9.18 -0.42 1.85
C THR A 113 -8.86 1.06 1.69
N ILE A 114 -9.03 1.84 2.74
CA ILE A 114 -8.66 3.26 2.77
C ILE A 114 -7.59 3.42 3.83
N VAL A 115 -6.48 4.02 3.43
CA VAL A 115 -5.29 4.21 4.28
C VAL A 115 -4.66 5.57 4.06
N GLU A 116 -3.72 5.92 4.91
CA GLU A 116 -2.75 6.99 4.69
C GLU A 116 -1.50 6.43 4.03
N ALA A 117 -0.68 7.27 3.44
CA ALA A 117 0.62 6.87 2.90
C ALA A 117 1.74 7.79 3.41
N VAL A 118 2.91 7.21 3.55
CA VAL A 118 4.15 7.92 3.82
C VAL A 118 4.83 8.21 2.49
N ILE A 119 5.28 9.44 2.26
CA ILE A 119 6.08 9.80 1.09
C ILE A 119 7.54 9.53 1.41
N LEU A 120 8.17 8.63 0.65
CA LEU A 120 9.61 8.39 0.74
C LEU A 120 10.31 9.06 -0.44
N PRO A 121 11.01 10.18 -0.22
CA PRO A 121 11.71 10.89 -1.29
C PRO A 121 12.82 10.06 -1.92
N GLY A 122 13.00 10.20 -3.23
CA GLY A 122 14.08 9.55 -3.96
C GLY A 122 13.90 8.06 -4.22
N THR A 123 12.79 7.45 -3.78
CA THR A 123 12.44 6.09 -4.20
C THR A 123 11.64 6.11 -5.50
N SER A 124 11.78 5.07 -6.31
CA SER A 124 10.92 4.80 -7.46
C SER A 124 9.85 3.76 -7.14
N GLU A 125 9.95 3.06 -6.02
CA GLU A 125 9.06 1.97 -5.66
C GLU A 125 7.92 2.44 -4.76
N VAL A 126 6.76 1.81 -4.96
CA VAL A 126 5.64 1.85 -4.03
C VAL A 126 5.72 0.58 -3.18
N LEU A 127 5.62 0.73 -1.84
CA LEU A 127 5.62 -0.40 -0.93
C LEU A 127 4.22 -0.61 -0.36
N LEU A 128 3.72 -1.82 -0.49
CA LEU A 128 2.45 -2.25 0.14
C LEU A 128 2.79 -2.91 1.49
N GLY A 129 2.64 -2.15 2.57
CA GLY A 129 2.97 -2.60 3.92
C GLY A 129 1.89 -3.45 4.59
N ALA A 130 2.16 -3.86 5.82
CA ALA A 130 1.29 -4.78 6.57
C ALA A 130 -0.12 -4.23 6.80
N TYR A 131 -0.24 -2.96 7.19
CA TYR A 131 -1.53 -2.35 7.50
C TYR A 131 -2.50 -2.32 6.30
N PRO A 132 -2.12 -1.82 5.10
CA PRO A 132 -2.99 -1.93 3.93
C PRO A 132 -3.28 -3.37 3.52
N MET A 133 -2.34 -4.30 3.67
CA MET A 133 -2.59 -5.72 3.39
C MET A 133 -3.66 -6.32 4.32
N GLU A 134 -3.66 -5.98 5.60
CA GLU A 134 -4.70 -6.41 6.54
C GLU A 134 -6.07 -5.86 6.14
N GLY A 135 -6.14 -4.59 5.75
CA GLY A 135 -7.37 -3.95 5.30
C GLY A 135 -7.91 -4.54 3.99
N LEU A 136 -7.03 -4.97 3.09
CA LEU A 136 -7.37 -5.66 1.85
C LEU A 136 -7.78 -7.13 2.08
N ASP A 137 -7.52 -7.69 3.26
CA ASP A 137 -7.76 -9.10 3.56
C ASP A 137 -7.06 -10.02 2.55
N VAL A 138 -5.74 -9.87 2.45
CA VAL A 138 -4.87 -10.60 1.53
C VAL A 138 -3.80 -11.38 2.28
N MET A 139 -3.19 -12.34 1.59
CA MET A 139 -2.07 -13.14 2.10
C MET A 139 -0.94 -13.18 1.06
N ILE A 140 0.29 -13.29 1.54
CA ILE A 140 1.46 -13.51 0.69
C ILE A 140 1.61 -15.00 0.46
N ASP A 141 1.74 -15.41 -0.81
CA ASP A 141 2.18 -16.74 -1.22
C ASP A 141 3.67 -16.66 -1.62
N PRO A 142 4.61 -16.97 -0.70
CA PRO A 142 6.02 -16.81 -0.99
C PRO A 142 6.52 -17.79 -2.06
N LYS A 143 5.88 -18.94 -2.17
CA LYS A 143 6.26 -19.98 -3.13
C LYS A 143 5.80 -19.62 -4.55
N GLY A 144 4.62 -19.02 -4.65
CA GLY A 144 4.09 -18.54 -5.92
C GLY A 144 4.53 -17.12 -6.27
N GLU A 145 5.32 -16.46 -5.40
CA GLU A 145 5.78 -15.06 -5.55
C GLU A 145 4.64 -14.09 -5.89
N ARG A 146 3.53 -14.22 -5.19
CA ARG A 146 2.31 -13.44 -5.46
C ARG A 146 1.52 -13.08 -4.22
N LEU A 147 0.71 -12.02 -4.34
CA LEU A 147 -0.31 -11.65 -3.38
C LEU A 147 -1.61 -12.35 -3.75
N LEU A 148 -2.34 -12.85 -2.76
CA LEU A 148 -3.61 -13.55 -2.94
C LEU A 148 -4.69 -12.95 -2.07
N VAL A 149 -5.91 -12.84 -2.57
CA VAL A 149 -7.08 -12.53 -1.77
C VAL A 149 -7.41 -13.74 -0.88
N ASN A 150 -7.65 -13.48 0.41
CA ASN A 150 -8.11 -14.53 1.32
C ASN A 150 -9.46 -15.09 0.84
N PRO A 151 -9.68 -16.42 0.95
CA PRO A 151 -10.95 -17.01 0.56
C PRO A 151 -12.09 -16.47 1.44
N PRO A 152 -13.33 -16.36 0.88
CA PRO A 152 -14.47 -15.90 1.66
C PRO A 152 -14.83 -16.91 2.77
N TRP A 153 -15.52 -16.41 3.81
CA TRP A 153 -16.14 -17.25 4.83
C TRP A 153 -16.97 -18.39 4.19
N PRO A 154 -17.00 -19.63 4.73
CA PRO A 154 -16.54 -20.01 6.07
C PRO A 154 -15.05 -20.30 6.21
N ASN A 155 -14.27 -20.27 5.16
CA ASN A 155 -12.85 -20.63 5.19
C ASN A 155 -11.95 -19.51 5.73
N ASN A 156 -12.51 -18.31 5.95
CA ASN A 156 -11.81 -17.18 6.54
C ASN A 156 -12.47 -16.75 7.86
N PRO A 157 -11.92 -17.14 9.02
CA PRO A 157 -12.49 -16.78 10.32
C PRO A 157 -12.46 -15.28 10.64
N LYS A 158 -11.68 -14.48 9.89
CA LYS A 158 -11.62 -13.03 10.08
C LYS A 158 -12.89 -12.29 9.62
N ALA A 159 -13.71 -12.92 8.78
CA ALA A 159 -14.98 -12.35 8.31
C ALA A 159 -16.11 -12.44 9.36
N TYR A 160 -15.79 -12.76 10.60
CA TYR A 160 -16.78 -12.96 11.66
C TYR A 160 -17.09 -11.64 12.37
N ILE A 161 -18.31 -11.12 12.19
CA ILE A 161 -18.85 -10.15 13.12
C ILE A 161 -19.34 -10.94 14.34
N ARG A 162 -18.59 -10.88 15.43
CA ARG A 162 -19.07 -11.44 16.70
C ARG A 162 -20.37 -10.73 17.06
N SER A 163 -21.46 -11.49 17.19
CA SER A 163 -22.75 -10.96 17.60
C SER A 163 -22.57 -10.14 18.87
N VAL A 164 -22.98 -8.88 18.82
CA VAL A 164 -23.15 -8.06 20.01
C VAL A 164 -24.13 -8.83 20.90
N LYS A 165 -23.71 -9.20 22.12
CA LYS A 165 -24.65 -9.72 23.11
C LYS A 165 -25.78 -8.72 23.23
N GLN A 166 -27.00 -9.11 22.89
CA GLN A 166 -28.17 -8.32 23.18
C GLN A 166 -28.16 -8.07 24.71
N VAL A 167 -27.89 -6.82 25.05
CA VAL A 167 -28.17 -6.36 26.43
C VAL A 167 -29.68 -6.32 26.53
N SER A 168 -30.26 -7.30 27.16
CA SER A 168 -31.69 -7.24 27.49
C SER A 168 -31.85 -6.12 28.51
N LEU A 169 -32.40 -5.02 28.06
CA LEU A 169 -32.92 -3.99 28.96
C LEU A 169 -34.15 -4.58 29.64
N SER A 170 -33.95 -5.08 30.84
CA SER A 170 -35.06 -5.34 31.77
C SER A 170 -35.59 -3.97 32.22
N ILE A 171 -36.80 -3.64 31.78
CA ILE A 171 -37.58 -2.50 32.29
C ILE A 171 -38.15 -2.90 33.63
#